data_81658cf2ad0ba8a3959f2629fea0bad9
#
_entry.id   81658cf2ad0ba8a3959f2629fea0bad9
#
_cell.length_a   1.000
_cell.length_b   1.000
_cell.length_c   1.000
_cell.angle_alpha   90.00
_cell.angle_beta   90.00
_cell.angle_gamma   90.00
#
_symmetry.space_group_name_H-M   'P 1'
#
loop_
_entity.id
_entity.type
_entity.pdbx_description
1 polymer ?
#
loop_
_entity_poly.entity_id
_entity_poly.type
_entity_poly.pdbx_seq_one_letter_code
_entity_poly.pdbx_strand_id
1 'polypeptide(L)'
;CVLLPVAASADEGMWLVSTFRDVIYPQMKKEGLKLKPGEIYNEESPALCNAIVAVDGGMGTGSVISDKGLVITNHHVAYGDIHSLSTPAKNYLEEGFWALEQKDELPLKGKTVTFLRQVRDVTDEALAIRDSLEKANSLGIFGTRKVYGILERKYGRDTPFEVECASMWKGKKYLLFYYETYKDVRLVGAPPVKIGAFGGEQDNWGWPQHKGDFALYRVYGDAKGRPAAYSAHNVPL
;
A
#
# COMPACT_ATOMS: atom_id res chain seq x y z
N CYS A 1 23.26 -40.00 13.48
CA CYS A 1 22.92 -38.58 13.36
C CYS A 1 21.51 -38.42 13.92
N VAL A 2 21.38 -37.77 15.09
CA VAL A 2 20.08 -37.38 15.64
C VAL A 2 19.81 -35.97 15.05
N LEU A 3 18.90 -35.88 14.08
CA LEU A 3 18.33 -34.63 13.62
C LEU A 3 17.40 -34.14 14.74
N LEU A 4 17.90 -33.24 15.57
CA LEU A 4 17.04 -32.47 16.46
C LEU A 4 16.12 -31.60 15.56
N PRO A 5 14.79 -31.71 15.72
CA PRO A 5 13.90 -30.78 15.01
C PRO A 5 14.16 -29.37 15.54
N VAL A 6 14.70 -28.51 14.69
CA VAL A 6 14.68 -27.07 14.96
C VAL A 6 13.23 -26.66 14.86
N ALA A 7 12.61 -26.37 15.99
CA ALA A 7 11.27 -25.80 16.01
C ALA A 7 11.38 -24.42 15.32
N ALA A 8 10.95 -24.32 14.07
CA ALA A 8 10.76 -23.05 13.42
C ALA A 8 9.56 -22.38 14.10
N SER A 9 9.82 -21.40 14.95
CA SER A 9 8.78 -20.52 15.48
C SER A 9 8.55 -19.42 14.44
N ALA A 10 7.36 -19.37 13.87
CA ALA A 10 6.95 -18.25 13.05
C ALA A 10 6.25 -17.23 13.96
N ASP A 11 6.62 -15.96 13.81
CA ASP A 11 5.92 -14.89 14.48
C ASP A 11 4.55 -14.68 13.86
N GLU A 12 3.53 -14.59 14.70
CA GLU A 12 2.15 -14.40 14.27
C GLU A 12 1.68 -12.96 14.56
N GLY A 13 0.79 -12.47 13.72
CA GLY A 13 0.06 -11.23 13.92
C GLY A 13 0.27 -10.20 12.82
N MET A 14 -0.67 -9.25 12.78
CA MET A 14 -0.56 -8.02 11.99
C MET A 14 -0.43 -6.85 12.94
N TRP A 15 0.68 -6.14 12.84
CA TRP A 15 1.03 -5.06 13.76
C TRP A 15 0.78 -3.71 13.10
N LEU A 16 0.05 -2.83 13.81
CA LEU A 16 -0.11 -1.45 13.35
C LEU A 16 1.25 -0.75 13.40
N VAL A 17 1.64 -0.10 12.31
CA VAL A 17 2.91 0.64 12.21
C VAL A 17 3.04 1.72 13.29
N SER A 18 1.93 2.33 13.72
CA SER A 18 1.92 3.33 14.80
C SER A 18 2.18 2.75 16.20
N THR A 19 2.03 1.44 16.39
CA THR A 19 2.17 0.79 17.71
C THR A 19 3.33 -0.23 17.76
N PHE A 20 4.00 -0.51 16.62
CA PHE A 20 5.01 -1.57 16.57
C PHE A 20 6.17 -1.34 17.54
N ARG A 21 6.53 -0.06 17.80
CA ARG A 21 7.62 0.33 18.71
C ARG A 21 7.46 -0.28 20.10
N ASP A 22 6.25 -0.22 20.62
CA ASP A 22 5.97 -0.62 22.00
C ASP A 22 5.60 -2.11 22.11
N VAL A 23 5.12 -2.71 21.04
CA VAL A 23 4.57 -4.07 21.07
C VAL A 23 5.57 -5.08 20.55
N ILE A 24 6.12 -4.93 19.35
CA ILE A 24 6.89 -5.98 18.68
C ILE A 24 8.36 -5.62 18.44
N TYR A 25 8.72 -4.33 18.44
CA TYR A 25 10.09 -3.90 18.15
C TYR A 25 11.17 -4.53 19.04
N PRO A 26 10.95 -4.69 20.37
CA PRO A 26 11.94 -5.36 21.23
C PRO A 26 12.23 -6.81 20.78
N GLN A 27 11.22 -7.53 20.30
CA GLN A 27 11.37 -8.87 19.75
C GLN A 27 12.11 -8.84 18.42
N MET A 28 11.71 -7.99 17.48
CA MET A 28 12.38 -7.81 16.19
C MET A 28 13.87 -7.49 16.38
N LYS A 29 14.20 -6.67 17.38
CA LYS A 29 15.59 -6.37 17.72
C LYS A 29 16.35 -7.59 18.24
N LYS A 30 15.73 -8.41 19.07
CA LYS A 30 16.32 -9.65 19.57
C LYS A 30 16.58 -10.65 18.43
N GLU A 31 15.76 -10.65 17.40
CA GLU A 31 15.88 -11.47 16.19
C GLU A 31 16.87 -10.89 15.16
N GLY A 32 17.47 -9.74 15.43
CA GLY A 32 18.54 -9.20 14.62
C GLY A 32 18.19 -7.96 13.81
N LEU A 33 17.01 -7.35 14.00
CA LEU A 33 16.68 -6.08 13.36
C LEU A 33 17.68 -4.99 13.75
N LYS A 34 18.28 -4.33 12.77
CA LYS A 34 19.25 -3.26 12.97
C LYS A 34 18.64 -1.86 12.84
N LEU A 35 17.52 -1.73 12.14
CA LEU A 35 16.85 -0.45 11.94
C LEU A 35 16.31 0.10 13.27
N LYS A 36 16.34 1.43 13.41
CA LYS A 36 15.72 2.12 14.54
C LYS A 36 14.21 2.25 14.29
N PRO A 37 13.39 2.43 15.34
CA PRO A 37 11.93 2.57 15.16
C PRO A 37 11.54 3.69 14.19
N GLY A 38 12.20 4.85 14.25
CA GLY A 38 11.92 5.98 13.39
C GLY A 38 12.35 5.79 11.92
N GLU A 39 13.21 4.81 11.62
CA GLU A 39 13.57 4.44 10.25
C GLU A 39 12.52 3.51 9.63
N ILE A 40 11.73 2.82 10.46
CA ILE A 40 10.63 1.95 10.01
C ILE A 40 9.34 2.75 9.86
N TYR A 41 9.00 3.54 10.89
CA TYR A 41 7.83 4.40 10.92
C TYR A 41 8.13 5.72 11.62
N ASN A 42 7.78 6.82 10.98
CA ASN A 42 7.91 8.18 11.52
C ASN A 42 6.74 9.02 10.99
N GLU A 43 6.16 9.85 11.87
CA GLU A 43 5.05 10.74 11.50
C GLU A 43 5.53 12.07 10.89
N GLU A 44 6.77 12.46 11.16
CA GLU A 44 7.34 13.77 10.80
C GLU A 44 8.33 13.71 9.63
N SER A 45 8.87 12.53 9.34
CA SER A 45 9.88 12.36 8.30
C SER A 45 9.70 11.04 7.55
N PRO A 46 10.20 10.96 6.29
CA PRO A 46 10.13 9.73 5.49
C PRO A 46 10.76 8.55 6.23
N ALA A 47 10.09 7.41 6.18
CA ALA A 47 10.52 6.15 6.77
C ALA A 47 10.19 4.98 5.83
N LEU A 48 10.64 3.78 6.15
CA LEU A 48 10.48 2.59 5.31
C LEU A 48 8.99 2.32 4.96
N CYS A 49 8.07 2.58 5.89
CA CYS A 49 6.64 2.40 5.66
C CYS A 49 6.10 3.24 4.50
N ASN A 50 6.71 4.40 4.20
CA ASN A 50 6.28 5.26 3.10
C ASN A 50 6.62 4.68 1.71
N ALA A 51 7.50 3.68 1.64
CA ALA A 51 7.78 2.98 0.40
C ALA A 51 6.67 1.98 0.02
N ILE A 52 5.80 1.62 0.96
CA ILE A 52 4.69 0.69 0.70
C ILE A 52 3.47 1.47 0.23
N VAL A 53 2.90 1.03 -0.89
CA VAL A 53 1.78 1.70 -1.54
C VAL A 53 0.62 0.75 -1.78
N ALA A 54 -0.60 1.30 -1.74
CA ALA A 54 -1.79 0.59 -2.18
C ALA A 54 -2.01 0.80 -3.68
N VAL A 55 -2.28 -0.28 -4.40
CA VAL A 55 -2.64 -0.26 -5.82
C VAL A 55 -4.15 -0.44 -5.92
N ASP A 56 -4.81 0.40 -6.74
CA ASP A 56 -6.27 0.38 -6.99
C ASP A 56 -7.10 0.34 -5.70
N GLY A 57 -6.84 1.29 -4.80
CA GLY A 57 -7.59 1.39 -3.54
C GLY A 57 -7.39 0.20 -2.60
N GLY A 58 -6.28 -0.52 -2.71
CA GLY A 58 -5.95 -1.66 -1.85
C GLY A 58 -6.29 -3.04 -2.44
N MET A 59 -6.66 -3.12 -3.72
CA MET A 59 -6.78 -4.40 -4.45
C MET A 59 -5.43 -5.11 -4.57
N GLY A 60 -4.33 -4.35 -4.55
CA GLY A 60 -2.98 -4.87 -4.52
C GLY A 60 -2.06 -3.99 -3.68
N THR A 61 -0.85 -4.49 -3.43
CA THR A 61 0.22 -3.78 -2.74
C THR A 61 1.42 -3.67 -3.66
N GLY A 62 2.12 -2.54 -3.59
CA GLY A 62 3.39 -2.33 -4.26
C GLY A 62 4.43 -1.76 -3.30
N SER A 63 5.68 -1.76 -3.75
CA SER A 63 6.78 -1.13 -3.04
C SER A 63 7.53 -0.19 -3.97
N VAL A 64 7.74 1.05 -3.54
CA VAL A 64 8.58 2.00 -4.28
C VAL A 64 10.04 1.58 -4.14
N ILE A 65 10.74 1.44 -5.26
CA ILE A 65 12.11 0.91 -5.31
C ILE A 65 13.12 1.87 -5.96
N SER A 66 12.69 3.10 -6.26
CA SER A 66 13.60 4.13 -6.77
C SER A 66 13.13 5.54 -6.40
N ASP A 67 14.06 6.47 -6.45
CA ASP A 67 13.83 7.92 -6.30
C ASP A 67 13.06 8.55 -7.49
N LYS A 68 12.72 7.75 -8.49
CA LYS A 68 12.00 8.16 -9.71
C LYS A 68 10.62 7.52 -9.84
N GLY A 69 9.99 7.20 -8.72
CA GLY A 69 8.63 6.67 -8.66
C GLY A 69 8.43 5.27 -9.24
N LEU A 70 9.51 4.48 -9.35
CA LEU A 70 9.39 3.09 -9.79
C LEU A 70 8.81 2.24 -8.67
N VAL A 71 7.75 1.50 -8.97
CA VAL A 71 7.01 0.64 -8.05
C VAL A 71 7.06 -0.79 -8.52
N ILE A 72 7.45 -1.70 -7.67
CA ILE A 72 7.32 -3.15 -7.90
C ILE A 72 6.04 -3.66 -7.26
N THR A 73 5.31 -4.48 -7.98
CA THR A 73 4.11 -5.20 -7.52
C THR A 73 4.11 -6.62 -8.09
N ASN A 74 3.08 -7.40 -7.83
CA ASN A 74 2.98 -8.74 -8.39
C ASN A 74 2.45 -8.73 -9.83
N HIS A 75 2.84 -9.73 -10.63
CA HIS A 75 2.32 -9.93 -11.98
C HIS A 75 0.80 -10.15 -11.96
N HIS A 76 0.29 -10.93 -11.01
CA HIS A 76 -1.14 -11.17 -10.89
C HIS A 76 -1.94 -9.89 -10.54
N VAL A 77 -1.36 -8.94 -9.81
CA VAL A 77 -1.95 -7.60 -9.58
C VAL A 77 -2.02 -6.81 -10.88
N ALA A 78 -0.99 -6.92 -11.72
CA ALA A 78 -0.88 -6.23 -13.00
C ALA A 78 -1.57 -6.96 -14.17
N TYR A 79 -2.08 -8.17 -13.96
CA TYR A 79 -2.59 -9.04 -15.03
C TYR A 79 -3.65 -8.35 -15.90
N GLY A 80 -4.65 -7.72 -15.26
CA GLY A 80 -5.71 -7.01 -15.96
C GLY A 80 -5.20 -5.83 -16.80
N ASP A 81 -4.18 -5.13 -16.33
CA ASP A 81 -3.56 -4.01 -17.04
C ASP A 81 -2.80 -4.51 -18.27
N ILE A 82 -1.95 -5.52 -18.09
CA ILE A 82 -1.18 -6.13 -19.18
C ILE A 82 -2.13 -6.68 -20.25
N HIS A 83 -3.21 -7.35 -19.82
CA HIS A 83 -4.25 -7.85 -20.73
C HIS A 83 -4.91 -6.72 -21.54
N SER A 84 -5.29 -5.62 -20.86
CA SER A 84 -5.97 -4.48 -21.49
C SER A 84 -5.11 -3.75 -22.52
N LEU A 85 -3.79 -3.78 -22.35
CA LEU A 85 -2.81 -3.20 -23.27
C LEU A 85 -2.42 -4.17 -24.41
N SER A 86 -2.73 -5.45 -24.26
CA SER A 86 -2.40 -6.47 -25.26
C SER A 86 -3.33 -6.39 -26.47
N THR A 87 -2.77 -6.63 -27.65
CA THR A 87 -3.50 -6.75 -28.91
C THR A 87 -3.06 -8.02 -29.65
N PRO A 88 -3.79 -8.47 -30.67
CA PRO A 88 -3.35 -9.62 -31.48
C PRO A 88 -1.98 -9.44 -32.13
N ALA A 89 -1.57 -8.20 -32.41
CA ALA A 89 -0.28 -7.87 -32.98
C ALA A 89 0.84 -7.69 -31.95
N LYS A 90 0.48 -7.44 -30.68
CA LYS A 90 1.41 -7.23 -29.55
C LYS A 90 0.79 -7.83 -28.30
N ASN A 91 1.04 -9.11 -28.08
CA ASN A 91 0.49 -9.83 -26.93
C ASN A 91 1.44 -9.76 -25.72
N TYR A 92 1.35 -8.65 -24.98
CA TYR A 92 2.20 -8.44 -23.81
C TYR A 92 2.02 -9.46 -22.68
N LEU A 93 0.87 -10.15 -22.61
CA LEU A 93 0.72 -11.27 -21.67
C LEU A 93 1.60 -12.45 -22.04
N GLU A 94 1.68 -12.80 -23.32
CA GLU A 94 2.47 -13.96 -23.79
C GLU A 94 3.96 -13.64 -23.96
N GLU A 95 4.28 -12.42 -24.39
CA GLU A 95 5.63 -12.02 -24.77
C GLU A 95 6.36 -11.27 -23.64
N GLY A 96 5.62 -10.75 -22.65
CA GLY A 96 6.10 -9.79 -21.69
C GLY A 96 6.22 -8.39 -22.30
N PHE A 97 6.53 -7.42 -21.45
CA PHE A 97 6.74 -6.03 -21.85
C PHE A 97 7.89 -5.41 -21.04
N TRP A 98 8.74 -4.64 -21.70
CA TRP A 98 9.81 -3.87 -21.05
C TRP A 98 9.99 -2.53 -21.78
N ALA A 99 9.73 -1.44 -21.09
CA ALA A 99 10.06 -0.09 -21.55
C ALA A 99 11.57 0.14 -21.36
N LEU A 100 12.29 0.40 -22.44
CA LEU A 100 13.72 0.71 -22.37
C LEU A 100 13.97 2.17 -22.00
N GLU A 101 13.03 3.06 -22.35
CA GLU A 101 13.05 4.46 -22.03
C GLU A 101 11.71 4.89 -21.45
N GLN A 102 11.67 5.99 -20.68
CA GLN A 102 10.43 6.51 -20.08
C GLN A 102 9.32 6.81 -21.10
N LYS A 103 9.71 7.24 -22.31
CA LYS A 103 8.76 7.50 -23.39
C LYS A 103 8.01 6.25 -23.88
N ASP A 104 8.59 5.07 -23.63
CA ASP A 104 8.04 3.78 -24.07
C ASP A 104 7.11 3.17 -23.00
N GLU A 105 7.04 3.79 -21.81
CA GLU A 105 6.16 3.34 -20.72
C GLU A 105 4.68 3.50 -21.10
N LEU A 106 3.87 2.48 -20.85
CA LEU A 106 2.49 2.41 -21.31
C LEU A 106 1.53 2.97 -20.26
N PRO A 107 0.79 4.05 -20.56
CA PRO A 107 -0.21 4.61 -19.63
C PRO A 107 -1.32 3.61 -19.29
N LEU A 108 -1.68 3.52 -18.02
CA LEU A 108 -2.72 2.64 -17.50
C LEU A 108 -3.98 3.46 -17.15
N LYS A 109 -5.03 3.27 -17.93
CA LYS A 109 -6.27 4.01 -17.73
C LYS A 109 -6.99 3.54 -16.45
N GLY A 110 -7.23 4.49 -15.54
CA GLY A 110 -7.97 4.23 -14.31
C GLY A 110 -7.13 3.59 -13.19
N LYS A 111 -5.85 3.27 -13.44
CA LYS A 111 -4.92 2.78 -12.43
C LYS A 111 -4.63 3.86 -11.40
N THR A 112 -4.57 3.48 -10.13
CA THR A 112 -4.19 4.37 -9.03
C THR A 112 -3.11 3.76 -8.16
N VAL A 113 -2.25 4.62 -7.63
CA VAL A 113 -1.29 4.27 -6.59
C VAL A 113 -1.43 5.26 -5.46
N THR A 114 -1.70 4.75 -4.26
CA THR A 114 -1.99 5.53 -3.07
C THR A 114 -0.88 5.35 -2.04
N PHE A 115 -0.34 6.47 -1.58
CA PHE A 115 0.69 6.56 -0.56
C PHE A 115 0.06 6.88 0.79
N LEU A 116 0.45 6.16 1.83
CA LEU A 116 0.17 6.55 3.20
C LEU A 116 1.17 7.64 3.62
N ARG A 117 0.68 8.84 3.93
CA ARG A 117 1.53 9.97 4.34
C ARG A 117 1.61 10.15 5.85
N GLN A 118 0.50 9.92 6.55
CA GLN A 118 0.44 10.07 8.01
C GLN A 118 -0.61 9.13 8.60
N VAL A 119 -0.37 8.67 9.83
CA VAL A 119 -1.37 8.03 10.68
C VAL A 119 -1.46 8.84 11.97
N ARG A 120 -2.68 9.23 12.36
CA ARG A 120 -2.92 10.00 13.58
C ARG A 120 -3.88 9.27 14.50
N ASP A 121 -3.50 9.14 15.77
CA ASP A 121 -4.40 8.63 16.79
C ASP A 121 -5.39 9.73 17.22
N VAL A 122 -6.68 9.44 17.11
CA VAL A 122 -7.78 10.32 17.48
C VAL A 122 -8.77 9.62 18.42
N THR A 123 -8.30 8.62 19.14
CA THR A 123 -9.14 7.76 19.98
C THR A 123 -9.94 8.55 20.99
N ASP A 124 -9.32 9.42 21.78
CA ASP A 124 -9.99 10.19 22.83
C ASP A 124 -11.06 11.11 22.24
N GLU A 125 -10.75 11.77 21.12
CA GLU A 125 -11.70 12.65 20.43
C GLU A 125 -12.87 11.86 19.84
N ALA A 126 -12.60 10.70 19.21
CA ALA A 126 -13.62 9.83 18.65
C ALA A 126 -14.58 9.32 19.72
N LEU A 127 -14.06 8.93 20.88
CA LEU A 127 -14.85 8.50 22.02
C LEU A 127 -15.70 9.64 22.58
N ALA A 128 -15.16 10.84 22.73
CA ALA A 128 -15.89 12.02 23.16
C ALA A 128 -17.03 12.39 22.20
N ILE A 129 -16.80 12.34 20.89
CA ILE A 129 -17.84 12.55 19.87
C ILE A 129 -18.92 11.48 19.98
N ARG A 130 -18.54 10.22 20.10
CA ARG A 130 -19.48 9.09 20.25
C ARG A 130 -20.38 9.31 21.47
N ASP A 131 -19.80 9.60 22.63
CA ASP A 131 -20.52 9.81 23.87
C ASP A 131 -21.46 11.02 23.80
N SER A 132 -21.06 12.07 23.08
CA SER A 132 -21.91 13.25 22.82
C SER A 132 -23.11 12.88 21.94
N LEU A 133 -22.90 12.09 20.88
CA LEU A 133 -23.97 11.62 20.00
C LEU A 133 -24.92 10.66 20.73
N GLU A 134 -24.42 9.84 21.64
CA GLU A 134 -25.22 8.96 22.49
C GLU A 134 -26.15 9.76 23.42
N LYS A 135 -25.60 10.71 24.14
CA LYS A 135 -26.38 11.63 25.03
C LYS A 135 -27.44 12.39 24.26
N ALA A 136 -27.17 12.78 23.03
CA ALA A 136 -28.13 13.45 22.15
C ALA A 136 -29.12 12.48 21.46
N ASN A 137 -29.10 11.20 21.79
CA ASN A 137 -29.89 10.14 21.15
C ASN A 137 -29.77 10.13 19.61
N SER A 138 -28.59 10.55 19.11
CA SER A 138 -28.31 10.75 17.68
C SER A 138 -27.36 9.71 17.11
N LEU A 139 -26.82 8.78 17.91
CA LEU A 139 -25.84 7.79 17.47
C LEU A 139 -26.46 6.84 16.42
N GLY A 140 -27.57 6.17 16.76
CA GLY A 140 -28.28 5.23 15.88
C GLY A 140 -27.38 4.07 15.40
N ILE A 141 -27.91 3.28 14.50
CA ILE A 141 -27.21 2.09 13.94
C ILE A 141 -25.99 2.46 13.10
N PHE A 142 -25.90 3.69 12.58
CA PHE A 142 -24.77 4.21 11.81
C PHE A 142 -23.82 5.07 12.65
N GLY A 143 -23.84 4.93 13.97
CA GLY A 143 -23.10 5.79 14.89
C GLY A 143 -21.60 5.84 14.61
N THR A 144 -20.96 4.72 14.38
CA THR A 144 -19.53 4.65 14.02
C THR A 144 -19.23 5.47 12.78
N ARG A 145 -20.04 5.36 11.73
CA ARG A 145 -19.87 6.11 10.48
C ARG A 145 -20.08 7.61 10.66
N LYS A 146 -20.96 8.01 11.59
CA LYS A 146 -21.13 9.44 11.94
C LYS A 146 -19.87 10.00 12.62
N VAL A 147 -19.28 9.25 13.55
CA VAL A 147 -18.02 9.63 14.20
C VAL A 147 -16.92 9.79 13.14
N TYR A 148 -16.76 8.82 12.23
CA TYR A 148 -15.81 8.92 11.13
C TYR A 148 -16.00 10.17 10.30
N GLY A 149 -17.20 10.41 9.78
CA GLY A 149 -17.48 11.55 8.91
C GLY A 149 -17.32 12.91 9.61
N ILE A 150 -17.43 13.00 10.95
CA ILE A 150 -17.12 14.22 11.70
C ILE A 150 -15.60 14.45 11.72
N LEU A 151 -14.82 13.40 12.03
CA LEU A 151 -13.38 13.47 12.12
C LEU A 151 -12.74 13.72 10.74
N GLU A 152 -13.16 12.97 9.72
CA GLU A 152 -12.68 13.12 8.35
C GLU A 152 -12.91 14.53 7.82
N ARG A 153 -14.11 15.12 8.05
CA ARG A 153 -14.39 16.51 7.66
C ARG A 153 -13.58 17.53 8.45
N LYS A 154 -13.35 17.28 9.75
CA LYS A 154 -12.55 18.18 10.57
C LYS A 154 -11.11 18.24 10.11
N TYR A 155 -10.51 17.08 9.89
CA TYR A 155 -9.09 16.97 9.60
C TYR A 155 -8.76 17.00 8.10
N GLY A 156 -9.74 16.80 7.23
CA GLY A 156 -9.56 16.86 5.77
C GLY A 156 -9.64 18.26 5.17
N ARG A 157 -10.13 19.30 5.93
CA ARG A 157 -10.36 20.63 5.37
C ARG A 157 -9.09 21.36 4.94
N ASP A 158 -8.04 21.23 5.73
CA ASP A 158 -6.81 22.03 5.60
C ASP A 158 -5.61 21.20 5.13
N THR A 159 -5.88 20.07 4.47
CA THR A 159 -4.86 19.19 3.94
C THR A 159 -5.13 18.84 2.46
N PRO A 160 -4.09 18.65 1.62
CA PRO A 160 -4.26 18.14 0.27
C PRO A 160 -4.54 16.63 0.23
N PHE A 161 -4.49 15.95 1.37
CA PHE A 161 -4.62 14.51 1.45
C PHE A 161 -6.08 14.07 1.61
N GLU A 162 -6.38 12.88 1.11
CA GLU A 162 -7.60 12.15 1.44
C GLU A 162 -7.48 11.63 2.88
N VAL A 163 -8.46 11.93 3.72
CA VAL A 163 -8.44 11.55 5.14
C VAL A 163 -9.52 10.53 5.41
N GLU A 164 -9.13 9.37 5.89
CA GLU A 164 -10.02 8.28 6.24
C GLU A 164 -9.89 7.93 7.73
N CYS A 165 -11.02 7.72 8.39
CA CYS A 165 -11.07 7.26 9.77
C CYS A 165 -11.38 5.77 9.84
N ALA A 166 -10.62 5.03 10.62
CA ALA A 166 -10.90 3.64 10.91
C ALA A 166 -10.80 3.33 12.40
N SER A 167 -11.70 2.45 12.87
CA SER A 167 -11.62 1.91 14.22
C SER A 167 -10.94 0.55 14.23
N MET A 168 -10.11 0.34 15.24
CA MET A 168 -9.41 -0.91 15.49
C MET A 168 -9.94 -1.57 16.76
N TRP A 169 -9.77 -2.89 16.84
CA TRP A 169 -10.12 -3.69 18.00
C TRP A 169 -11.54 -3.45 18.53
N LYS A 170 -12.53 -3.46 17.62
CA LYS A 170 -13.96 -3.25 17.93
C LYS A 170 -14.23 -1.88 18.57
N GLY A 171 -13.62 -0.82 18.06
CA GLY A 171 -13.85 0.56 18.52
C GLY A 171 -13.08 0.95 19.78
N LYS A 172 -12.02 0.20 20.14
CA LYS A 172 -11.14 0.58 21.25
C LYS A 172 -10.09 1.61 20.84
N LYS A 173 -9.81 1.71 19.54
CA LYS A 173 -8.87 2.68 18.99
C LYS A 173 -9.41 3.26 17.68
N TYR A 174 -9.19 4.56 17.48
CA TYR A 174 -9.57 5.27 16.25
C TYR A 174 -8.35 5.96 15.68
N LEU A 175 -8.10 5.70 14.38
CA LEU A 175 -6.97 6.26 13.66
C LEU A 175 -7.47 7.02 12.43
N LEU A 176 -6.83 8.14 12.14
CA LEU A 176 -6.94 8.84 10.85
C LEU A 176 -5.75 8.46 9.97
N PHE A 177 -6.05 8.09 8.76
CA PHE A 177 -5.07 7.81 7.73
C PHE A 177 -5.13 8.92 6.69
N TYR A 178 -3.97 9.49 6.36
CA TYR A 178 -3.82 10.53 5.36
C TYR A 178 -3.21 9.92 4.11
N TYR A 179 -3.95 9.93 3.01
CA TYR A 179 -3.58 9.30 1.77
C TYR A 179 -3.33 10.32 0.66
N GLU A 180 -2.36 10.03 -0.17
CA GLU A 180 -2.11 10.78 -1.39
C GLU A 180 -2.17 9.83 -2.58
N THR A 181 -3.15 10.05 -3.48
CA THR A 181 -3.47 9.16 -4.60
C THR A 181 -3.02 9.75 -5.92
N TYR A 182 -2.20 9.00 -6.64
CA TYR A 182 -1.72 9.32 -7.98
C TYR A 182 -2.50 8.52 -9.03
N LYS A 183 -2.80 9.17 -10.18
CA LYS A 183 -3.63 8.62 -11.26
C LYS A 183 -2.89 8.51 -12.59
N ASP A 184 -1.70 9.08 -12.73
CA ASP A 184 -0.81 8.82 -13.86
C ASP A 184 0.16 7.71 -13.46
N VAL A 185 -0.25 6.48 -13.77
CA VAL A 185 0.51 5.26 -13.52
C VAL A 185 0.77 4.60 -14.86
N ARG A 186 2.00 4.15 -15.09
CA ARG A 186 2.40 3.53 -16.36
C ARG A 186 3.07 2.19 -16.12
N LEU A 187 2.81 1.23 -17.01
CA LEU A 187 3.50 -0.04 -17.04
C LEU A 187 4.92 0.18 -17.57
N VAL A 188 5.90 -0.21 -16.78
CA VAL A 188 7.34 -0.17 -17.12
C VAL A 188 7.82 -1.54 -17.59
N GLY A 189 7.35 -2.59 -16.95
CA GLY A 189 7.73 -3.93 -17.33
C GLY A 189 6.95 -5.02 -16.61
N ALA A 190 6.83 -6.15 -17.30
CA ALA A 190 6.29 -7.37 -16.74
C ALA A 190 6.83 -8.57 -17.57
N PRO A 191 7.19 -9.68 -16.92
CA PRO A 191 7.55 -10.90 -17.63
C PRO A 191 6.33 -11.50 -18.33
N PRO A 192 6.54 -12.42 -19.28
CA PRO A 192 5.48 -13.25 -19.84
C PRO A 192 4.67 -13.95 -18.76
N VAL A 193 3.36 -14.14 -18.97
CA VAL A 193 2.47 -14.83 -18.01
C VAL A 193 2.98 -16.23 -17.64
N LYS A 194 3.65 -16.93 -18.56
CA LYS A 194 4.26 -18.25 -18.30
C LYS A 194 5.37 -18.23 -17.25
N ILE A 195 5.96 -17.06 -17.00
CA ILE A 195 6.92 -16.81 -15.91
C ILE A 195 6.18 -16.28 -14.68
N GLY A 196 5.30 -15.28 -14.87
CA GLY A 196 4.55 -14.65 -13.80
C GLY A 196 3.60 -15.60 -13.05
N ALA A 197 3.01 -16.55 -13.76
CA ALA A 197 2.08 -17.54 -13.21
C ALA A 197 2.58 -18.99 -13.41
N PHE A 198 3.90 -19.21 -13.41
CA PHE A 198 4.49 -20.54 -13.57
C PHE A 198 3.95 -21.51 -12.50
N GLY A 199 3.53 -22.71 -12.94
CA GLY A 199 2.90 -23.71 -12.07
C GLY A 199 1.42 -23.50 -11.79
N GLY A 200 0.83 -22.37 -12.24
CA GLY A 200 -0.57 -22.06 -12.08
C GLY A 200 -1.02 -22.00 -10.63
N GLU A 201 -2.30 -22.25 -10.39
CA GLU A 201 -2.92 -22.20 -9.04
C GLU A 201 -2.39 -23.28 -8.09
N GLN A 202 -1.97 -24.43 -8.59
CA GLN A 202 -1.49 -25.54 -7.78
C GLN A 202 -0.18 -25.22 -7.05
N ASP A 203 0.70 -24.44 -7.69
CA ASP A 203 1.98 -24.03 -7.11
C ASP A 203 1.90 -22.74 -6.29
N ASN A 204 0.74 -22.09 -6.24
CA ASN A 204 0.58 -20.80 -5.56
C ASN A 204 0.88 -20.87 -4.05
N TRP A 205 0.65 -22.03 -3.46
CA TRP A 205 0.83 -22.29 -2.01
C TRP A 205 1.98 -23.24 -1.72
N GLY A 206 2.67 -23.72 -2.75
CA GLY A 206 3.81 -24.61 -2.63
C GLY A 206 5.12 -23.85 -2.38
N TRP A 207 6.04 -24.48 -1.68
CA TRP A 207 7.40 -23.98 -1.46
C TRP A 207 8.42 -25.06 -1.83
N PRO A 208 9.52 -24.72 -2.53
CA PRO A 208 9.88 -23.38 -3.05
C PRO A 208 9.04 -22.97 -4.27
N GLN A 209 8.80 -21.66 -4.41
CA GLN A 209 8.13 -21.10 -5.58
C GLN A 209 9.14 -20.86 -6.72
N HIS A 210 8.75 -21.21 -7.94
CA HIS A 210 9.61 -21.09 -9.13
C HIS A 210 9.11 -20.03 -10.12
N LYS A 211 8.13 -19.22 -9.75
CA LYS A 211 7.55 -18.19 -10.60
C LYS A 211 8.16 -16.81 -10.36
N GLY A 212 8.21 -16.00 -11.41
CA GLY A 212 8.58 -14.60 -11.37
C GLY A 212 7.34 -13.72 -11.33
N ASP A 213 6.58 -13.77 -10.21
CA ASP A 213 5.33 -13.04 -10.03
C ASP A 213 5.61 -11.57 -9.67
N PHE A 214 6.08 -10.78 -10.63
CA PHE A 214 6.33 -9.35 -10.46
C PHE A 214 5.94 -8.53 -11.69
N ALA A 215 5.65 -7.26 -11.47
CA ALA A 215 5.50 -6.24 -12.49
C ALA A 215 6.05 -4.91 -11.98
N LEU A 216 6.41 -4.04 -12.89
CA LEU A 216 6.94 -2.71 -12.59
C LEU A 216 6.00 -1.65 -13.13
N TYR A 217 5.62 -0.73 -12.26
CA TYR A 217 4.93 0.50 -12.60
C TYR A 217 5.82 1.71 -12.36
N ARG A 218 5.48 2.83 -12.97
CA ARG A 218 6.01 4.13 -12.59
C ARG A 218 4.87 5.09 -12.33
N VAL A 219 5.02 5.86 -11.25
CA VAL A 219 4.04 6.86 -10.82
C VAL A 219 4.54 8.25 -11.20
N TYR A 220 3.63 9.04 -11.77
CA TYR A 220 3.89 10.39 -12.21
C TYR A 220 3.00 11.39 -11.44
N GLY A 221 3.57 12.54 -11.12
CA GLY A 221 2.90 13.66 -10.50
C GLY A 221 3.11 14.97 -11.30
N ASP A 222 2.61 16.09 -10.83
CA ASP A 222 2.95 17.40 -11.36
C ASP A 222 4.39 17.80 -10.99
N ALA A 223 4.82 18.98 -11.47
CA ALA A 223 6.16 19.51 -11.17
C ALA A 223 6.47 19.68 -9.67
N LYS A 224 5.45 19.62 -8.82
CA LYS A 224 5.57 19.70 -7.36
C LYS A 224 5.36 18.32 -6.68
N GLY A 225 5.28 17.24 -7.46
CA GLY A 225 5.04 15.89 -6.96
C GLY A 225 3.57 15.62 -6.58
N ARG A 226 2.65 16.53 -6.90
CA ARG A 226 1.23 16.33 -6.56
C ARG A 226 0.55 15.41 -7.58
N PRO A 227 -0.55 14.73 -7.19
CA PRO A 227 -1.33 13.93 -8.14
C PRO A 227 -1.73 14.72 -9.38
N ALA A 228 -1.57 14.12 -10.55
CA ALA A 228 -1.96 14.68 -11.83
C ALA A 228 -2.61 13.60 -12.70
N ALA A 229 -3.42 14.00 -13.67
CA ALA A 229 -4.01 13.06 -14.62
C ALA A 229 -2.94 12.48 -15.57
N TYR A 230 -2.04 13.34 -16.02
CA TYR A 230 -0.84 12.99 -16.77
C TYR A 230 0.28 13.97 -16.44
N SER A 231 1.48 13.47 -16.28
CA SER A 231 2.64 14.29 -15.93
C SER A 231 3.90 13.81 -16.64
N ALA A 232 4.82 14.75 -16.86
CA ALA A 232 6.18 14.47 -17.29
C ALA A 232 7.14 14.24 -16.11
N HIS A 233 6.68 14.42 -14.89
CA HIS A 233 7.52 14.36 -13.71
C HIS A 233 7.25 13.07 -12.90
N ASN A 234 8.32 12.39 -12.54
CA ASN A 234 8.25 11.25 -11.64
C ASN A 234 7.94 11.73 -10.21
N VAL A 235 7.29 10.88 -9.44
CA VAL A 235 7.12 11.10 -8.00
C VAL A 235 8.42 10.70 -7.32
N PRO A 236 9.14 11.63 -6.67
CA PRO A 236 10.32 11.28 -5.89
C PRO A 236 9.91 10.55 -4.61
N LEU A 237 10.78 9.70 -4.15
CA LEU A 237 10.71 9.13 -2.79
C LEU A 237 11.05 10.17 -1.74
#